data_683723966bb67ec19f13c71719c59ff1
#
_entry.id   683723966bb67ec19f13c71719c59ff1
#
_cell.length_a   1.000
_cell.length_b   1.000
_cell.length_c   1.000
_cell.angle_alpha   90.00
_cell.angle_beta   90.00
_cell.angle_gamma   90.00
#
_symmetry.space_group_name_H-M   'P 1'
#
loop_
_entity.id
_entity.type
_entity.pdbx_description
1 polymer ?
#
loop_
_entity_poly.entity_id
_entity_poly.type
_entity_poly.pdbx_seq_one_letter_code
_entity_poly.pdbx_strand_id
1 'polypeptide(L)'
;MQTTATTDTSVVIASVRDAATLLTAKLQSWLDVVVTKLPNFVVALLVLAIFWVIARTVRDTLKRALIRTPLTVPIVSLITQSASMGVIATGIFVGLGVLGLDKTVSSLLAGVGILGIALGFAFQDIGANFMAG
;
A
#
# COMPACT_ATOMS: atom_id res chain seq x y z
N MET A 1 38.30 -33.01 39.52
CA MET A 1 37.56 -31.74 39.50
C MET A 1 37.80 -30.93 38.21
N GLN A 2 38.06 -31.59 37.05
CA GLN A 2 38.35 -30.98 35.75
C GLN A 2 37.35 -31.29 34.62
N THR A 3 36.33 -32.09 34.88
CA THR A 3 35.42 -32.63 33.84
C THR A 3 34.23 -31.71 33.55
N THR A 4 33.88 -30.79 34.44
CA THR A 4 32.73 -29.88 34.29
C THR A 4 33.01 -28.65 33.42
N ALA A 5 34.24 -28.15 33.42
CA ALA A 5 34.60 -26.95 32.66
C ALA A 5 34.69 -27.19 31.14
N THR A 6 35.12 -28.39 30.70
CA THR A 6 35.18 -28.74 29.27
C THR A 6 33.82 -29.00 28.65
N THR A 7 32.86 -29.52 29.41
CA THR A 7 31.48 -29.75 28.94
C THR A 7 30.75 -28.42 28.74
N ASP A 8 30.99 -27.44 29.61
CA ASP A 8 30.36 -26.13 29.53
C ASP A 8 30.83 -25.35 28.31
N THR A 9 32.15 -25.40 28.03
CA THR A 9 32.74 -24.71 26.87
C THR A 9 32.28 -25.34 25.54
N SER A 10 32.15 -26.67 25.46
CA SER A 10 31.67 -27.34 24.25
C SER A 10 30.19 -27.04 23.96
N VAL A 11 29.36 -26.96 24.98
CA VAL A 11 27.95 -26.57 24.85
C VAL A 11 27.82 -25.13 24.39
N VAL A 12 28.62 -24.21 24.94
CA VAL A 12 28.63 -22.81 24.51
C VAL A 12 29.10 -22.67 23.06
N ILE A 13 30.13 -23.36 22.63
CA ILE A 13 30.61 -23.35 21.25
C ILE A 13 29.57 -23.94 20.30
N ALA A 14 28.88 -25.01 20.68
CA ALA A 14 27.78 -25.57 19.89
C ALA A 14 26.62 -24.56 19.72
N SER A 15 26.21 -23.93 20.82
CA SER A 15 25.14 -22.93 20.78
C SER A 15 25.47 -21.69 19.95
N VAL A 16 26.72 -21.24 19.98
CA VAL A 16 27.20 -20.13 19.15
C VAL A 16 27.26 -20.52 17.66
N ARG A 17 27.68 -21.76 17.35
CA ARG A 17 27.65 -22.27 15.98
C ARG A 17 26.21 -22.39 15.45
N ASP A 18 25.31 -22.93 16.25
CA ASP A 18 23.90 -23.05 15.87
C ASP A 18 23.27 -21.66 15.65
N ALA A 19 23.56 -20.69 16.52
CA ALA A 19 23.13 -19.31 16.33
C ALA A 19 23.70 -18.70 15.04
N ALA A 20 24.99 -18.92 14.75
CA ALA A 20 25.61 -18.43 13.52
C ALA A 20 25.03 -19.07 12.26
N THR A 21 24.74 -20.36 12.28
CA THR A 21 24.10 -21.06 11.14
C THR A 21 22.66 -20.59 10.91
N LEU A 22 21.90 -20.35 11.99
CA LEU A 22 20.55 -19.77 11.90
C LEU A 22 20.56 -18.34 11.34
N LEU A 23 21.54 -17.54 11.75
CA LEU A 23 21.69 -16.19 11.22
C LEU A 23 22.07 -16.18 9.74
N THR A 24 23.01 -17.04 9.32
CA THR A 24 23.40 -17.14 7.91
C THR A 24 22.26 -17.67 7.04
N ALA A 25 21.51 -18.67 7.50
CA ALA A 25 20.35 -19.20 6.81
C ALA A 25 19.24 -18.14 6.68
N LYS A 26 19.04 -17.35 7.74
CA LYS A 26 18.08 -16.25 7.73
C LYS A 26 18.48 -15.11 6.79
N LEU A 27 19.76 -14.76 6.77
CA LEU A 27 20.29 -13.78 5.83
C LEU A 27 20.18 -14.24 4.38
N GLN A 28 20.49 -15.49 4.08
CA GLN A 28 20.30 -16.06 2.76
C GLN A 28 18.84 -16.06 2.33
N SER A 29 17.91 -16.45 3.21
CA SER A 29 16.49 -16.39 2.89
C SER A 29 16.00 -14.97 2.60
N TRP A 30 16.54 -13.96 3.27
CA TRP A 30 16.21 -12.56 2.99
C TRP A 30 16.78 -12.11 1.65
N LEU A 31 18.01 -12.49 1.32
CA LEU A 31 18.63 -12.21 0.03
C LEU A 31 17.83 -12.84 -1.12
N ASP A 32 17.42 -14.10 -0.97
CA ASP A 32 16.60 -14.79 -1.96
C ASP A 32 15.24 -14.11 -2.16
N VAL A 33 14.61 -13.67 -1.08
CA VAL A 33 13.35 -12.90 -1.14
C VAL A 33 13.56 -11.57 -1.86
N VAL A 34 14.64 -10.84 -1.56
CA VAL A 34 14.95 -9.56 -2.20
C VAL A 34 15.20 -9.76 -3.68
N VAL A 35 16.05 -10.71 -4.07
CA VAL A 35 16.39 -10.98 -5.48
C VAL A 35 15.15 -11.43 -6.27
N THR A 36 14.32 -12.30 -5.69
CA THR A 36 13.09 -12.79 -6.33
C THR A 36 12.01 -11.72 -6.46
N LYS A 37 11.93 -10.81 -5.49
CA LYS A 37 10.94 -9.73 -5.48
C LYS A 37 11.39 -8.47 -6.24
N LEU A 38 12.67 -8.34 -6.56
CA LEU A 38 13.23 -7.19 -7.25
C LEU A 38 12.59 -6.93 -8.64
N PRO A 39 12.37 -7.96 -9.49
CA PRO A 39 11.66 -7.74 -10.76
C PRO A 39 10.21 -7.25 -10.53
N ASN A 40 9.50 -7.83 -9.58
CA ASN A 40 8.14 -7.40 -9.25
C ASN A 40 8.11 -5.97 -8.71
N PHE A 41 9.13 -5.56 -7.96
CA PHE A 41 9.27 -4.19 -7.47
C PHE A 41 9.44 -3.18 -8.61
N VAL A 42 10.25 -3.51 -9.63
CA VAL A 42 10.41 -2.68 -10.83
C VAL A 42 9.08 -2.56 -11.58
N VAL A 43 8.36 -3.67 -11.76
CA VAL A 43 7.03 -3.67 -12.40
C VAL A 43 6.03 -2.84 -11.58
N ALA A 44 6.03 -2.94 -10.26
CA ALA A 44 5.17 -2.13 -9.40
C ALA A 44 5.47 -0.63 -9.53
N LEU A 45 6.74 -0.24 -9.62
CA LEU A 45 7.14 1.14 -9.87
C LEU A 45 6.67 1.64 -11.24
N LEU A 46 6.78 0.81 -12.29
CA LEU A 46 6.26 1.14 -13.61
C LEU A 46 4.74 1.33 -13.59
N VAL A 47 4.02 0.44 -12.90
CA VAL A 47 2.57 0.57 -12.71
C VAL A 47 2.23 1.88 -12.02
N LEU A 48 2.91 2.22 -10.92
CA LEU A 48 2.70 3.48 -10.21
C LEU A 48 2.99 4.70 -11.11
N ALA A 49 4.05 4.65 -11.90
CA ALA A 49 4.38 5.72 -12.86
C ALA A 49 3.27 5.89 -13.91
N ILE A 50 2.74 4.79 -14.45
CA ILE A 50 1.63 4.81 -15.41
C ILE A 50 0.39 5.42 -14.76
N PHE A 51 0.01 4.97 -13.57
CA PHE A 51 -1.15 5.52 -12.86
C PHE A 51 -0.97 6.99 -12.48
N TRP A 52 0.25 7.42 -12.16
CA TRP A 52 0.55 8.83 -11.92
C TRP A 52 0.32 9.69 -13.18
N VAL A 53 0.76 9.21 -14.35
CA VAL A 53 0.51 9.88 -15.63
C VAL A 53 -0.98 9.93 -15.95
N ILE A 54 -1.70 8.80 -15.72
CA ILE A 54 -3.16 8.75 -15.89
C ILE A 54 -3.86 9.74 -14.96
N ALA A 55 -3.49 9.76 -13.68
CA ALA A 55 -4.06 10.68 -12.68
C ALA A 55 -3.87 12.15 -13.09
N ARG A 56 -2.69 12.49 -13.59
CA ARG A 56 -2.39 13.83 -14.11
C ARG A 56 -3.25 14.17 -15.33
N THR A 57 -3.36 13.24 -16.26
CA THR A 57 -4.17 13.42 -17.48
C THR A 57 -5.67 13.59 -17.14
N VAL A 58 -6.18 12.74 -16.24
CA VAL A 58 -7.56 12.84 -15.73
C VAL A 58 -7.81 14.18 -15.09
N ARG A 59 -6.91 14.62 -14.19
CA ARG A 59 -7.00 15.92 -13.53
C ARG A 59 -7.04 17.07 -14.53
N ASP A 60 -6.13 17.07 -15.51
CA ASP A 60 -6.03 18.14 -16.49
C ASP A 60 -7.24 18.17 -17.44
N THR A 61 -7.69 16.98 -17.87
CA THR A 61 -8.87 16.85 -18.74
C THR A 61 -10.15 17.27 -18.00
N LEU A 62 -10.32 16.80 -16.77
CA LEU A 62 -11.46 17.15 -15.94
C LEU A 62 -11.49 18.64 -15.64
N LYS A 63 -10.34 19.24 -15.31
CA LYS A 63 -10.21 20.68 -15.09
C LYS A 63 -10.62 21.47 -16.32
N ARG A 64 -10.17 21.08 -17.52
CA ARG A 64 -10.54 21.74 -18.78
C ARG A 64 -12.03 21.61 -19.09
N ALA A 65 -12.64 20.45 -18.79
CA ALA A 65 -14.07 20.23 -18.99
C ALA A 65 -14.91 21.08 -18.01
N LEU A 66 -14.53 21.12 -16.74
CA LEU A 66 -15.29 21.80 -15.70
C LEU A 66 -15.14 23.35 -15.73
N ILE A 67 -14.05 23.89 -16.25
CA ILE A 67 -13.90 25.35 -16.42
C ILE A 67 -14.96 25.93 -17.39
N ARG A 68 -15.52 25.10 -18.27
CA ARG A 68 -16.60 25.52 -19.19
C ARG A 68 -17.98 25.51 -18.55
N THR A 69 -18.11 25.04 -17.30
CA THR A 69 -19.37 25.01 -16.54
C THR A 69 -19.42 26.18 -15.55
N PRO A 70 -20.61 26.66 -15.15
CA PRO A 70 -20.78 27.76 -14.21
C PRO A 70 -20.44 27.37 -12.76
N LEU A 71 -19.48 26.45 -12.56
CA LEU A 71 -19.03 26.00 -11.25
C LEU A 71 -17.98 26.95 -10.68
N THR A 72 -18.02 27.15 -9.37
CA THR A 72 -17.01 27.94 -8.68
C THR A 72 -15.66 27.24 -8.67
N VAL A 73 -14.57 27.99 -8.75
CA VAL A 73 -13.18 27.47 -8.79
C VAL A 73 -12.87 26.47 -7.68
N PRO A 74 -13.32 26.68 -6.41
CA PRO A 74 -13.10 25.69 -5.34
C PRO A 74 -13.75 24.34 -5.62
N ILE A 75 -14.96 24.30 -6.16
CA ILE A 75 -15.70 23.06 -6.46
C ILE A 75 -14.97 22.29 -7.58
N VAL A 76 -14.53 22.97 -8.63
CA VAL A 76 -13.77 22.36 -9.71
C VAL A 76 -12.47 21.74 -9.17
N SER A 77 -11.77 22.45 -8.26
CA SER A 77 -10.53 21.93 -7.68
C SER A 77 -10.78 20.70 -6.80
N LEU A 78 -11.84 20.69 -6.00
CA LEU A 78 -12.21 19.55 -5.18
C LEU A 78 -12.51 18.30 -6.04
N ILE A 79 -13.34 18.44 -7.07
CA ILE A 79 -13.71 17.33 -7.97
C ILE A 79 -12.48 16.77 -8.67
N THR A 80 -11.64 17.63 -9.25
CA THR A 80 -10.46 17.22 -10.00
C THR A 80 -9.40 16.56 -9.10
N GLN A 81 -9.24 17.06 -7.87
CA GLN A 81 -8.31 16.52 -6.89
C GLN A 81 -8.79 15.16 -6.36
N SER A 82 -10.07 15.06 -6.00
CA SER A 82 -10.65 13.79 -5.55
C SER A 82 -10.58 12.71 -6.64
N ALA A 83 -10.89 13.05 -7.89
CA ALA A 83 -10.76 12.13 -9.01
C ALA A 83 -9.31 11.65 -9.21
N SER A 84 -8.33 12.56 -9.17
CA SER A 84 -6.92 12.19 -9.31
C SER A 84 -6.42 11.35 -8.13
N MET A 85 -6.86 11.64 -6.91
CA MET A 85 -6.58 10.83 -5.72
C MET A 85 -7.14 9.40 -5.85
N GLY A 86 -8.37 9.26 -6.37
CA GLY A 86 -8.95 7.94 -6.63
C GLY A 86 -8.12 7.12 -7.62
N VAL A 87 -7.64 7.74 -8.69
CA VAL A 87 -6.77 7.07 -9.68
C VAL A 87 -5.44 6.66 -9.04
N ILE A 88 -4.81 7.52 -8.25
CA ILE A 88 -3.54 7.21 -7.55
C ILE A 88 -3.76 6.07 -6.54
N ALA A 89 -4.84 6.11 -5.76
CA ALA A 89 -5.17 5.06 -4.80
C ALA A 89 -5.35 3.71 -5.51
N THR A 90 -6.05 3.67 -6.64
CA THR A 90 -6.17 2.47 -7.48
C THR A 90 -4.80 1.98 -7.94
N GLY A 91 -3.92 2.88 -8.41
CA GLY A 91 -2.56 2.54 -8.80
C GLY A 91 -1.73 1.93 -7.67
N ILE A 92 -1.89 2.45 -6.44
CA ILE A 92 -1.24 1.90 -5.25
C ILE A 92 -1.74 0.47 -4.98
N PHE A 93 -3.05 0.21 -5.02
CA PHE A 93 -3.60 -1.12 -4.81
C PHE A 93 -3.12 -2.13 -5.87
N VAL A 94 -3.09 -1.72 -7.14
CA VAL A 94 -2.55 -2.56 -8.23
C VAL A 94 -1.06 -2.82 -8.03
N GLY A 95 -0.27 -1.80 -7.67
CA GLY A 95 1.14 -1.94 -7.38
C GLY A 95 1.44 -2.89 -6.21
N LEU A 96 0.64 -2.82 -5.13
CA LEU A 96 0.73 -3.75 -4.00
C LEU A 96 0.38 -5.19 -4.42
N GLY A 97 -0.61 -5.38 -5.31
CA GLY A 97 -0.94 -6.68 -5.88
C GLY A 97 0.23 -7.27 -6.68
N VAL A 98 0.89 -6.47 -7.51
CA VAL A 98 2.10 -6.89 -8.25
C VAL A 98 3.23 -7.34 -7.32
N LEU A 99 3.34 -6.73 -6.14
CA LEU A 99 4.30 -7.13 -5.11
C LEU A 99 3.89 -8.43 -4.37
N GLY A 100 2.70 -8.97 -4.65
CA GLY A 100 2.16 -10.16 -3.98
C GLY A 100 1.68 -9.84 -2.55
N LEU A 101 1.24 -8.61 -2.30
CA LEU A 101 0.71 -8.15 -1.01
C LEU A 101 -0.83 -8.18 -0.98
N ASP A 102 -1.44 -9.21 -1.60
CA ASP A 102 -2.90 -9.32 -1.74
C ASP A 102 -3.65 -9.28 -0.41
N LYS A 103 -3.08 -9.88 0.65
CA LYS A 103 -3.67 -9.82 2.01
C LYS A 103 -3.68 -8.39 2.55
N THR A 104 -2.64 -7.62 2.31
CA THR A 104 -2.55 -6.22 2.71
C THR A 104 -3.58 -5.39 1.96
N VAL A 105 -3.70 -5.61 0.64
CA VAL A 105 -4.71 -4.95 -0.21
C VAL A 105 -6.11 -5.25 0.30
N SER A 106 -6.43 -6.52 0.56
CA SER A 106 -7.74 -6.93 1.07
C SER A 106 -8.07 -6.30 2.41
N SER A 107 -7.09 -6.22 3.32
CA SER A 107 -7.27 -5.57 4.63
C SER A 107 -7.50 -4.06 4.51
N LEU A 108 -6.77 -3.39 3.62
CA LEU A 108 -6.96 -1.96 3.36
C LEU A 108 -8.32 -1.69 2.73
N LEU A 109 -8.74 -2.50 1.74
CA LEU A 109 -10.06 -2.36 1.11
C LEU A 109 -11.20 -2.61 2.10
N ALA A 110 -11.06 -3.58 3.00
CA ALA A 110 -12.04 -3.81 4.06
C ALA A 110 -12.14 -2.60 4.99
N GLY A 111 -11.01 -2.01 5.39
CA GLY A 111 -10.97 -0.78 6.20
C GLY A 111 -11.63 0.41 5.51
N VAL A 112 -11.32 0.63 4.23
CA VAL A 112 -11.95 1.67 3.40
C VAL A 112 -13.46 1.43 3.26
N GLY A 113 -13.88 0.16 3.13
CA GLY A 113 -15.30 -0.21 3.09
C GLY A 113 -16.05 0.16 4.37
N ILE A 114 -15.47 -0.14 5.54
CA ILE A 114 -16.05 0.24 6.84
C ILE A 114 -16.13 1.77 6.98
N LEU A 115 -15.06 2.49 6.62
CA LEU A 115 -15.07 3.95 6.60
C LEU A 115 -16.13 4.52 5.66
N GLY A 116 -16.31 3.89 4.48
CA GLY A 116 -17.34 4.28 3.52
C GLY A 116 -18.76 4.14 4.09
N ILE A 117 -19.03 3.04 4.80
CA ILE A 117 -20.32 2.82 5.47
C ILE A 117 -20.51 3.88 6.58
N ALA A 118 -19.50 4.12 7.41
CA ALA A 118 -19.58 5.12 8.47
C ALA A 118 -19.83 6.53 7.93
N LEU A 119 -19.14 6.92 6.84
CA LEU A 119 -19.39 8.18 6.15
C LEU A 119 -20.79 8.23 5.53
N GLY A 120 -21.25 7.11 4.94
CA GLY A 120 -22.62 7.00 4.41
C GLY A 120 -23.68 7.30 5.46
N PHE A 121 -23.56 6.74 6.65
CA PHE A 121 -24.45 7.06 7.77
C PHE A 121 -24.31 8.52 8.23
N ALA A 122 -23.08 9.05 8.31
CA ALA A 122 -22.86 10.44 8.71
C ALA A 122 -23.50 11.46 7.74
N PHE A 123 -23.55 11.11 6.45
CA PHE A 123 -24.17 11.98 5.43
C PHE A 123 -25.64 11.66 5.15
N GLN A 124 -26.21 10.63 5.79
CA GLN A 124 -27.58 10.20 5.54
C GLN A 124 -28.61 11.32 5.75
N ASP A 125 -28.51 12.03 6.88
CA ASP A 125 -29.45 13.12 7.21
C ASP A 125 -29.30 14.32 6.26
N ILE A 126 -28.07 14.63 5.86
CA ILE A 126 -27.77 15.70 4.89
C ILE A 126 -28.37 15.34 3.54
N GLY A 127 -28.19 14.08 3.09
CA GLY A 127 -28.76 13.59 1.84
C GLY A 127 -30.28 13.57 1.86
N ALA A 128 -30.89 13.11 2.94
CA ALA A 128 -32.34 13.08 3.11
C ALA A 128 -32.95 14.50 3.08
N ASN A 129 -32.35 15.46 3.78
CA ASN A 129 -32.80 16.85 3.78
C ASN A 129 -32.62 17.52 2.40
N PHE A 130 -31.55 17.18 1.68
CA PHE A 130 -31.32 17.69 0.33
C PHE A 130 -32.35 17.17 -0.69
N MET A 131 -32.78 15.90 -0.53
CA MET A 131 -33.79 15.30 -1.41
C MET A 131 -35.22 15.73 -1.08
N ALA A 132 -35.46 16.13 0.17
CA ALA A 132 -36.80 16.55 0.63
C ALA A 132 -37.12 18.02 0.32
N GLY A 133 -36.11 18.83 -0.03
CA GLY A 133 -36.33 20.18 -0.24
C GLY A 133 -35.99 21.20 -0.81
#